data_cbe887d3fabd882f0b07d1253604e1ee
#
_entry.id   cbe887d3fabd882f0b07d1253604e1ee
#
_cell.length_a   1.000
_cell.length_b   1.000
_cell.length_c   1.000
_cell.angle_alpha   90.00
_cell.angle_beta   90.00
_cell.angle_gamma   90.00
#
_symmetry.space_group_name_H-M   'P 1'
#
loop_
_entity.id
_entity.type
_entity.pdbx_description
1 polymer ?
#
loop_
_entity_poly.entity_id
_entity_poly.type
_entity_poly.pdbx_seq_one_letter_code
_entity_poly.pdbx_strand_id
1 'polypeptide(L)'
;MWPPLPHTLLNGKPDMHSSDPAVHHVAELARVLAEPKRVLILLALMDGRAYTATELALMADIAPSTASSHLHKMREQGFIACVSQGKHRYFRLSSADIAQLLEQLLRFTALQKPSMVPSTPPHLRQARTCYQHLAGEIAVELAQEMVTAQWLQADSYDLTELGHQALCRKGVPLAAWETYPQQQCTCLDWSERQFHIGKRLGSTLLRFFMQQGYFNTVAESRELVLTHKGKQHLLQQRFIQT
;
A
#
# COMPACT_ATOMS: atom_id res chain seq x y z
N MET A 1 -17.81 -13.14 12.89
CA MET A 1 -18.63 -14.09 12.12
C MET A 1 -18.54 -13.68 10.66
N TRP A 2 -18.09 -14.56 9.75
CA TRP A 2 -17.93 -14.25 8.32
C TRP A 2 -19.33 -14.07 7.70
N PRO A 3 -19.61 -13.01 6.90
CA PRO A 3 -20.90 -12.90 6.23
C PRO A 3 -21.05 -14.06 5.23
N PRO A 4 -22.26 -14.64 5.09
CA PRO A 4 -22.50 -15.71 4.12
C PRO A 4 -22.20 -15.21 2.71
N LEU A 5 -21.52 -16.05 1.92
CA LEU A 5 -21.28 -15.77 0.50
C LEU A 5 -22.61 -15.59 -0.23
N PRO A 6 -22.73 -14.64 -1.16
CA PRO A 6 -23.95 -14.42 -1.91
C PRO A 6 -24.32 -15.70 -2.66
N HIS A 7 -25.59 -16.13 -2.55
CA HIS A 7 -26.13 -17.36 -3.12
C HIS A 7 -25.94 -17.51 -4.65
N THR A 8 -25.65 -16.44 -5.35
CA THR A 8 -25.36 -16.43 -6.79
C THR A 8 -24.05 -17.13 -7.18
N LEU A 9 -23.15 -17.39 -6.22
CA LEU A 9 -21.91 -18.13 -6.47
C LEU A 9 -22.05 -19.65 -6.29
N LEU A 10 -23.24 -20.15 -5.86
CA LEU A 10 -23.46 -21.56 -5.58
C LEU A 10 -24.09 -22.36 -6.74
N ASN A 11 -24.58 -21.71 -7.79
CA ASN A 11 -25.29 -22.34 -8.92
C ASN A 11 -24.45 -22.50 -10.20
N GLY A 12 -23.15 -22.45 -10.10
CA GLY A 12 -22.23 -22.76 -11.18
C GLY A 12 -20.90 -23.10 -10.56
N LYS A 13 -20.74 -24.32 -10.01
CA LYS A 13 -19.39 -24.82 -9.77
C LYS A 13 -18.68 -24.82 -11.11
N PRO A 14 -17.66 -23.97 -11.35
CA PRO A 14 -16.74 -24.28 -12.44
C PRO A 14 -16.18 -25.65 -12.12
N ASP A 15 -16.16 -26.57 -13.07
CA ASP A 15 -15.44 -27.84 -12.99
C ASP A 15 -13.94 -27.53 -12.90
N MET A 16 -13.52 -27.03 -11.74
CA MET A 16 -12.10 -26.77 -11.45
C MET A 16 -11.44 -28.08 -11.11
N HIS A 17 -10.78 -28.66 -12.09
CA HIS A 17 -9.88 -29.80 -11.89
C HIS A 17 -8.51 -29.32 -11.43
N SER A 18 -7.77 -30.15 -10.70
CA SER A 18 -6.38 -29.87 -10.28
C SER A 18 -5.43 -29.61 -11.47
N SER A 19 -5.86 -29.94 -12.68
CA SER A 19 -5.18 -29.67 -13.95
C SER A 19 -5.53 -28.31 -14.57
N ASP A 20 -6.42 -27.51 -13.94
CA ASP A 20 -6.74 -26.17 -14.42
C ASP A 20 -5.48 -25.28 -14.38
N PRO A 21 -5.10 -24.65 -15.50
CA PRO A 21 -3.95 -23.74 -15.56
C PRO A 21 -4.00 -22.64 -14.50
N ALA A 22 -5.19 -22.12 -14.17
CA ALA A 22 -5.35 -21.11 -13.13
C ALA A 22 -5.01 -21.63 -11.74
N VAL A 23 -5.43 -22.86 -11.41
CA VAL A 23 -5.09 -23.52 -10.13
C VAL A 23 -3.58 -23.72 -10.02
N HIS A 24 -2.96 -24.20 -11.10
CA HIS A 24 -1.49 -24.39 -11.13
C HIS A 24 -0.76 -23.06 -10.95
N HIS A 25 -1.18 -22.01 -11.64
CA HIS A 25 -0.58 -20.66 -11.53
C HIS A 25 -0.65 -20.11 -10.10
N VAL A 26 -1.82 -20.19 -9.47
CA VAL A 26 -1.99 -19.75 -8.07
C VAL A 26 -1.09 -20.56 -7.13
N ALA A 27 -0.96 -21.87 -7.34
CA ALA A 27 -0.08 -22.72 -6.55
C ALA A 27 1.40 -22.34 -6.71
N GLU A 28 1.85 -22.01 -7.92
CA GLU A 28 3.22 -21.55 -8.16
C GLU A 28 3.49 -20.18 -7.50
N LEU A 29 2.55 -19.23 -7.57
CA LEU A 29 2.65 -17.96 -6.85
C LEU A 29 2.75 -18.19 -5.34
N ALA A 30 1.90 -19.05 -4.79
CA ALA A 30 1.93 -19.40 -3.37
C ALA A 30 3.29 -20.01 -2.94
N ARG A 31 3.92 -20.84 -3.79
CA ARG A 31 5.25 -21.40 -3.53
C ARG A 31 6.34 -20.32 -3.42
N VAL A 32 6.23 -19.22 -4.14
CA VAL A 32 7.16 -18.09 -3.98
C VAL A 32 7.01 -17.49 -2.60
N LEU A 33 5.79 -17.27 -2.15
CA LEU A 33 5.46 -16.64 -0.87
C LEU A 33 5.64 -17.56 0.35
N ALA A 34 5.75 -18.87 0.13
CA ALA A 34 5.95 -19.85 1.22
C ALA A 34 7.35 -19.78 1.88
N GLU A 35 8.32 -19.06 1.28
CA GLU A 35 9.67 -18.95 1.81
C GLU A 35 9.87 -17.58 2.48
N PRO A 36 10.12 -17.51 3.82
CA PRO A 36 10.21 -16.25 4.56
C PRO A 36 11.28 -15.28 4.01
N LYS A 37 12.41 -15.79 3.54
CA LYS A 37 13.50 -14.96 3.02
C LYS A 37 13.14 -14.31 1.68
N ARG A 38 12.35 -14.98 0.84
CA ARG A 38 11.79 -14.36 -0.37
C ARG A 38 10.78 -13.26 -0.03
N VAL A 39 9.93 -13.50 0.96
CA VAL A 39 9.00 -12.48 1.44
C VAL A 39 9.74 -11.25 1.95
N LEU A 40 10.82 -11.42 2.74
CA LEU A 40 11.65 -10.30 3.20
C LEU A 40 12.22 -9.48 2.02
N ILE A 41 12.72 -10.15 0.98
CA ILE A 41 13.21 -9.46 -0.23
C ILE A 41 12.08 -8.68 -0.91
N LEU A 42 10.91 -9.30 -1.09
CA LEU A 42 9.76 -8.64 -1.70
C LEU A 42 9.30 -7.43 -0.90
N LEU A 43 9.29 -7.52 0.43
CA LEU A 43 8.94 -6.41 1.30
C LEU A 43 9.99 -5.28 1.25
N ALA A 44 11.28 -5.60 1.14
CA ALA A 44 12.31 -4.60 0.94
C ALA A 44 12.10 -3.82 -0.38
N LEU A 45 11.68 -4.51 -1.45
CA LEU A 45 11.41 -3.91 -2.75
C LEU A 45 10.10 -3.08 -2.81
N MET A 46 9.27 -3.13 -1.77
CA MET A 46 8.04 -2.34 -1.72
C MET A 46 8.29 -0.83 -1.56
N ASP A 47 9.51 -0.40 -1.26
CA ASP A 47 9.88 1.01 -1.25
C ASP A 47 9.92 1.66 -2.65
N GLY A 48 9.81 0.84 -3.70
CA GLY A 48 9.81 1.27 -5.10
C GLY A 48 11.19 1.44 -5.71
N ARG A 49 12.26 1.24 -4.92
CA ARG A 49 13.65 1.31 -5.40
C ARG A 49 14.09 0.00 -6.04
N ALA A 50 15.17 0.09 -6.81
CA ALA A 50 15.84 -1.07 -7.35
C ALA A 50 17.14 -1.34 -6.56
N TYR A 51 17.38 -2.61 -6.23
CA TYR A 51 18.53 -3.04 -5.42
C TYR A 51 19.32 -4.12 -6.15
N THR A 52 20.62 -4.16 -5.87
CA THR A 52 21.50 -5.25 -6.33
C THR A 52 21.23 -6.54 -5.55
N ALA A 53 21.64 -7.68 -6.10
CA ALA A 53 21.54 -8.97 -5.40
C ALA A 53 22.28 -8.97 -4.05
N THR A 54 23.40 -8.28 -3.96
CA THR A 54 24.20 -8.17 -2.72
C THR A 54 23.46 -7.39 -1.64
N GLU A 55 22.84 -6.25 -1.99
CA GLU A 55 22.03 -5.46 -1.05
C GLU A 55 20.84 -6.26 -0.54
N LEU A 56 20.13 -6.96 -1.44
CA LEU A 56 18.98 -7.81 -1.07
C LEU A 56 19.40 -9.01 -0.22
N ALA A 57 20.57 -9.59 -0.48
CA ALA A 57 21.14 -10.66 0.35
C ALA A 57 21.38 -10.17 1.78
N LEU A 58 21.96 -8.97 1.92
CA LEU A 58 22.23 -8.34 3.22
C LEU A 58 20.92 -8.02 3.95
N MET A 59 19.93 -7.42 3.27
CA MET A 59 18.62 -7.09 3.85
C MET A 59 17.84 -8.32 4.33
N ALA A 60 17.97 -9.45 3.62
CA ALA A 60 17.31 -10.70 3.98
C ALA A 60 18.13 -11.57 4.93
N ASP A 61 19.35 -11.15 5.27
CA ASP A 61 20.30 -11.93 6.08
C ASP A 61 20.49 -13.36 5.54
N ILE A 62 20.98 -13.46 4.28
CA ILE A 62 21.24 -14.71 3.57
C ILE A 62 22.55 -14.61 2.77
N ALA A 63 23.10 -15.77 2.44
CA ALA A 63 24.26 -15.84 1.56
C ALA A 63 23.95 -15.33 0.15
N PRO A 64 24.90 -14.68 -0.56
CA PRO A 64 24.71 -14.19 -1.92
C PRO A 64 24.26 -15.26 -2.93
N SER A 65 24.72 -16.51 -2.78
CA SER A 65 24.28 -17.63 -3.60
C SER A 65 22.81 -17.97 -3.41
N THR A 66 22.35 -17.96 -2.16
CA THR A 66 20.94 -18.17 -1.80
C THR A 66 20.06 -17.03 -2.33
N ALA A 67 20.51 -15.78 -2.18
CA ALA A 67 19.82 -14.62 -2.74
C ALA A 67 19.68 -14.74 -4.26
N SER A 68 20.74 -15.12 -4.97
CA SER A 68 20.71 -15.33 -6.42
C SER A 68 19.67 -16.38 -6.84
N SER A 69 19.59 -17.51 -6.12
CA SER A 69 18.58 -18.55 -6.36
C SER A 69 17.15 -18.04 -6.10
N HIS A 70 16.94 -17.29 -5.00
CA HIS A 70 15.65 -16.68 -4.69
C HIS A 70 15.23 -15.65 -5.74
N LEU A 71 16.14 -14.77 -6.15
CA LEU A 71 15.89 -13.75 -7.17
C LEU A 71 15.56 -14.38 -8.53
N HIS A 72 16.26 -15.45 -8.90
CA HIS A 72 15.97 -16.20 -10.13
C HIS A 72 14.53 -16.72 -10.10
N LYS A 73 14.16 -17.45 -9.04
CA LYS A 73 12.80 -18.00 -8.89
C LYS A 73 11.70 -16.95 -8.88
N MET A 74 11.91 -15.84 -8.16
CA MET A 74 10.94 -14.74 -8.10
C MET A 74 10.79 -14.04 -9.45
N ARG A 75 11.86 -13.94 -10.24
CA ARG A 75 11.83 -13.38 -11.58
C ARG A 75 11.08 -14.30 -12.56
N GLU A 76 11.33 -15.61 -12.53
CA GLU A 76 10.61 -16.59 -13.35
C GLU A 76 9.11 -16.56 -13.11
N GLN A 77 8.71 -16.36 -11.88
CA GLN A 77 7.30 -16.26 -11.48
C GLN A 77 6.72 -14.83 -11.60
N GLY A 78 7.46 -13.90 -12.21
CA GLY A 78 6.96 -12.56 -12.48
C GLY A 78 6.81 -11.63 -11.29
N PHE A 79 7.33 -11.96 -10.09
CA PHE A 79 7.26 -11.07 -8.92
C PHE A 79 8.20 -9.88 -9.03
N ILE A 80 9.37 -10.08 -9.63
CA ILE A 80 10.40 -9.04 -9.76
C ILE A 80 10.89 -8.93 -11.20
N ALA A 81 11.29 -7.72 -11.55
CA ALA A 81 12.01 -7.40 -12.78
C ALA A 81 13.49 -7.16 -12.49
N CYS A 82 14.33 -7.45 -13.47
CA CYS A 82 15.77 -7.17 -13.42
C CYS A 82 16.12 -6.17 -14.51
N VAL A 83 16.79 -5.08 -14.11
CA VAL A 83 17.34 -4.06 -15.00
C VAL A 83 18.85 -4.13 -14.95
N SER A 84 19.50 -4.21 -16.11
CA SER A 84 20.97 -4.21 -16.21
C SER A 84 21.45 -2.79 -16.50
N GLN A 85 22.43 -2.31 -15.71
CA GLN A 85 23.07 -1.03 -15.92
C GLN A 85 24.59 -1.21 -15.84
N GLY A 86 25.26 -1.19 -16.98
CA GLY A 86 26.67 -1.54 -17.08
C GLY A 86 26.91 -2.99 -16.63
N LYS A 87 27.79 -3.18 -15.65
CA LYS A 87 28.12 -4.48 -15.03
C LYS A 87 27.18 -4.88 -13.86
N HIS A 88 26.25 -4.01 -13.49
CA HIS A 88 25.38 -4.21 -12.32
C HIS A 88 23.97 -4.66 -12.77
N ARG A 89 23.36 -5.53 -11.96
CA ARG A 89 21.97 -5.96 -12.08
C ARG A 89 21.19 -5.43 -10.90
N TYR A 90 20.12 -4.73 -11.20
CA TYR A 90 19.21 -4.18 -10.21
C TYR A 90 17.86 -4.87 -10.29
N PHE A 91 17.30 -5.21 -9.15
CA PHE A 91 16.02 -5.89 -9.02
C PHE A 91 14.99 -4.95 -8.39
N ARG A 92 13.79 -4.96 -8.92
CA ARG A 92 12.64 -4.21 -8.41
C ARG A 92 11.37 -5.06 -8.52
N LEU A 93 10.28 -4.67 -7.87
CA LEU A 93 8.99 -5.31 -8.14
C LEU A 93 8.64 -5.16 -9.64
N SER A 94 8.06 -6.21 -10.22
CA SER A 94 7.75 -6.24 -11.65
C SER A 94 6.61 -5.28 -12.03
N SER A 95 5.63 -5.10 -11.14
CA SER A 95 4.47 -4.23 -11.37
C SER A 95 3.89 -3.71 -10.06
N ALA A 96 3.01 -2.72 -10.18
CA ALA A 96 2.20 -2.22 -9.08
C ALA A 96 1.24 -3.30 -8.54
N ASP A 97 0.77 -4.23 -9.38
CA ASP A 97 -0.15 -5.29 -8.96
C ASP A 97 0.50 -6.25 -7.96
N ILE A 98 1.82 -6.53 -8.13
CA ILE A 98 2.58 -7.33 -7.15
C ILE A 98 2.68 -6.60 -5.81
N ALA A 99 2.95 -5.29 -5.82
CA ALA A 99 2.94 -4.50 -4.59
C ALA A 99 1.56 -4.56 -3.91
N GLN A 100 0.47 -4.50 -4.69
CA GLN A 100 -0.89 -4.63 -4.22
C GLN A 100 -1.18 -5.99 -3.57
N LEU A 101 -0.78 -7.04 -4.22
CA LEU A 101 -0.92 -8.38 -3.68
C LEU A 101 -0.21 -8.51 -2.32
N LEU A 102 1.02 -8.02 -2.22
CA LEU A 102 1.78 -8.04 -0.98
C LEU A 102 1.11 -7.21 0.12
N GLU A 103 0.60 -6.02 -0.21
CA GLU A 103 -0.15 -5.19 0.74
C GLU A 103 -1.43 -5.90 1.24
N GLN A 104 -2.18 -6.58 0.36
CA GLN A 104 -3.36 -7.35 0.76
C GLN A 104 -3.01 -8.50 1.70
N LEU A 105 -1.92 -9.22 1.42
CA LEU A 105 -1.43 -10.28 2.29
C LEU A 105 -1.00 -9.75 3.66
N LEU A 106 -0.26 -8.63 3.70
CA LEU A 106 0.13 -7.97 4.94
C LEU A 106 -1.09 -7.50 5.73
N ARG A 107 -2.09 -6.93 5.06
CA ARG A 107 -3.36 -6.54 5.69
C ARG A 107 -4.04 -7.75 6.35
N PHE A 108 -4.13 -8.87 5.64
CA PHE A 108 -4.73 -10.09 6.17
C PHE A 108 -3.98 -10.61 7.41
N THR A 109 -2.64 -10.63 7.38
CA THR A 109 -1.83 -11.09 8.52
C THR A 109 -1.90 -10.13 9.72
N ALA A 110 -2.01 -8.82 9.49
CA ALA A 110 -2.13 -7.82 10.54
C ALA A 110 -3.42 -7.97 11.35
N LEU A 111 -4.52 -8.39 10.72
CA LEU A 111 -5.78 -8.70 11.39
C LEU A 111 -5.67 -9.91 12.32
N GLN A 112 -4.71 -10.80 12.10
CA GLN A 112 -4.53 -12.03 12.87
C GLN A 112 -3.50 -11.91 14.02
N LYS A 113 -2.50 -11.01 13.91
CA LYS A 113 -1.44 -10.84 14.91
C LYS A 113 -1.00 -9.39 15.02
N PRO A 114 -1.43 -8.65 16.04
CA PRO A 114 -1.12 -7.21 16.17
C PRO A 114 0.32 -6.88 16.60
N SER A 115 1.22 -7.85 16.75
CA SER A 115 2.54 -7.65 17.37
C SER A 115 3.72 -8.04 16.46
N MET A 116 3.96 -7.25 15.41
CA MET A 116 5.27 -7.23 14.76
C MET A 116 5.74 -5.77 14.64
N VAL A 117 6.95 -5.48 15.17
CA VAL A 117 7.61 -4.19 14.91
C VAL A 117 7.95 -4.16 13.41
N PRO A 118 7.45 -3.19 12.65
CA PRO A 118 7.72 -3.11 11.23
C PRO A 118 9.21 -2.81 11.00
N SER A 119 9.87 -3.59 10.17
CA SER A 119 11.22 -3.28 9.65
C SER A 119 11.20 -2.21 8.55
N THR A 120 10.20 -1.32 8.58
CA THR A 120 10.04 -0.27 7.58
C THR A 120 11.14 0.76 7.73
N PRO A 121 11.86 1.10 6.64
CA PRO A 121 12.82 2.18 6.68
C PRO A 121 12.21 3.48 7.20
N PRO A 122 12.89 4.23 8.12
CA PRO A 122 12.32 5.41 8.77
C PRO A 122 11.76 6.47 7.79
N HIS A 123 12.42 6.65 6.63
CA HIS A 123 12.00 7.61 5.61
C HIS A 123 10.66 7.24 4.95
N LEU A 124 10.28 5.95 4.93
CA LEU A 124 8.99 5.49 4.41
C LEU A 124 7.88 5.43 5.46
N ARG A 125 8.25 5.50 6.75
CA ARG A 125 7.26 5.47 7.83
C ARG A 125 6.49 6.76 7.92
N GLN A 126 7.16 7.90 7.84
CA GLN A 126 6.54 9.20 8.01
C GLN A 126 5.47 9.48 6.96
N ALA A 127 5.86 9.40 5.67
CA ALA A 127 4.93 9.56 4.55
C ALA A 127 5.43 8.85 3.30
N ARG A 128 4.54 8.16 2.63
CA ARG A 128 4.80 7.49 1.36
C ARG A 128 3.54 7.40 0.51
N THR A 129 3.69 7.02 -0.74
CA THR A 129 2.56 6.62 -1.57
C THR A 129 2.23 5.15 -1.33
N CYS A 130 0.94 4.87 -1.10
CA CYS A 130 0.34 3.55 -1.19
C CYS A 130 -0.53 3.54 -2.44
N TYR A 131 -0.04 3.03 -3.57
CA TYR A 131 -0.62 3.23 -4.90
C TYR A 131 -0.69 4.71 -5.31
N GLN A 132 -1.88 5.28 -5.16
CA GLN A 132 -2.23 6.64 -5.54
C GLN A 132 -2.73 7.46 -4.34
N HIS A 133 -2.58 6.99 -3.12
CA HIS A 133 -3.01 7.69 -1.91
C HIS A 133 -1.88 7.78 -0.88
N LEU A 134 -2.02 8.69 0.07
CA LEU A 134 -1.07 8.93 1.14
C LEU A 134 -1.10 7.78 2.15
N ALA A 135 0.06 7.34 2.61
CA ALA A 135 0.26 6.32 3.64
C ALA A 135 1.40 6.71 4.59
N GLY A 136 1.55 5.96 5.68
CA GLY A 136 2.48 6.22 6.77
C GLY A 136 1.83 6.96 7.94
N GLU A 137 2.66 7.35 8.91
CA GLU A 137 2.24 8.00 10.15
C GLU A 137 1.28 9.19 9.91
N ILE A 138 1.66 10.09 9.01
CA ILE A 138 0.84 11.28 8.68
C ILE A 138 -0.53 10.90 8.11
N ALA A 139 -0.61 9.85 7.30
CA ALA A 139 -1.87 9.42 6.71
C ALA A 139 -2.81 8.79 7.74
N VAL A 140 -2.25 8.03 8.69
CA VAL A 140 -3.00 7.43 9.80
C VAL A 140 -3.52 8.51 10.73
N GLU A 141 -2.65 9.45 11.15
CA GLU A 141 -3.05 10.57 12.00
C GLU A 141 -4.15 11.42 11.36
N LEU A 142 -3.99 11.79 10.09
CA LEU A 142 -5.00 12.53 9.33
C LEU A 142 -6.35 11.79 9.29
N ALA A 143 -6.33 10.48 9.03
CA ALA A 143 -7.55 9.68 9.01
C ALA A 143 -8.26 9.65 10.37
N GLN A 144 -7.50 9.48 11.46
CA GLN A 144 -8.04 9.49 12.83
C GLN A 144 -8.63 10.84 13.20
N GLU A 145 -7.95 11.95 12.84
CA GLU A 145 -8.47 13.29 13.04
C GLU A 145 -9.77 13.53 12.27
N MET A 146 -9.84 13.08 11.01
CA MET A 146 -11.05 13.20 10.19
C MET A 146 -12.22 12.36 10.76
N VAL A 147 -11.95 11.18 11.31
CA VAL A 147 -12.96 10.38 12.03
C VAL A 147 -13.42 11.10 13.29
N THR A 148 -12.50 11.64 14.08
CA THR A 148 -12.82 12.40 15.31
C THR A 148 -13.66 13.63 15.00
N ALA A 149 -13.38 14.32 13.91
CA ALA A 149 -14.15 15.46 13.42
C ALA A 149 -15.47 15.08 12.74
N GLN A 150 -15.80 13.79 12.68
CA GLN A 150 -16.99 13.25 12.01
C GLN A 150 -17.02 13.54 10.48
N TRP A 151 -15.86 13.77 9.86
CA TRP A 151 -15.77 13.92 8.42
C TRP A 151 -15.77 12.56 7.71
N LEU A 152 -15.38 11.50 8.42
CA LEU A 152 -15.39 10.11 7.95
C LEU A 152 -16.20 9.24 8.90
N GLN A 153 -16.84 8.21 8.35
CA GLN A 153 -17.43 7.12 9.11
C GLN A 153 -16.31 6.25 9.71
N ALA A 154 -16.42 5.89 10.99
CA ALA A 154 -15.33 5.21 11.71
C ALA A 154 -14.98 3.83 11.14
N ASP A 155 -15.97 3.07 10.65
CA ASP A 155 -15.78 1.68 10.21
C ASP A 155 -15.32 1.56 8.75
N SER A 156 -15.80 2.46 7.88
CA SER A 156 -15.60 2.39 6.44
C SER A 156 -14.68 3.45 5.87
N TYR A 157 -14.43 4.53 6.63
CA TYR A 157 -13.79 5.76 6.19
C TYR A 157 -14.49 6.39 4.98
N ASP A 158 -15.77 6.06 4.80
CA ASP A 158 -16.60 6.75 3.85
C ASP A 158 -16.82 8.19 4.29
N LEU A 159 -16.84 9.09 3.32
CA LEU A 159 -17.01 10.50 3.58
C LEU A 159 -18.44 10.77 4.07
N THR A 160 -18.56 11.54 5.13
CA THR A 160 -19.86 12.06 5.58
C THR A 160 -20.23 13.32 4.81
N GLU A 161 -21.49 13.74 4.85
CA GLU A 161 -21.90 15.01 4.24
C GLU A 161 -21.17 16.20 4.87
N LEU A 162 -20.97 16.18 6.20
CA LEU A 162 -20.19 17.18 6.92
C LEU A 162 -18.74 17.24 6.40
N GLY A 163 -18.10 16.08 6.26
CA GLY A 163 -16.73 15.96 5.73
C GLY A 163 -16.64 16.43 4.29
N HIS A 164 -17.63 16.08 3.45
CA HIS A 164 -17.69 16.52 2.06
C HIS A 164 -17.73 18.06 1.98
N GLN A 165 -18.64 18.69 2.72
CA GLN A 165 -18.75 20.15 2.77
C GLN A 165 -17.46 20.80 3.29
N ALA A 166 -16.84 20.22 4.33
CA ALA A 166 -15.58 20.72 4.90
C ALA A 166 -14.43 20.64 3.89
N LEU A 167 -14.27 19.52 3.20
CA LEU A 167 -13.23 19.34 2.17
C LEU A 167 -13.46 20.24 0.96
N CYS A 168 -14.70 20.44 0.52
CA CYS A 168 -15.03 21.38 -0.55
C CYS A 168 -14.66 22.82 -0.16
N ARG A 169 -14.95 23.25 1.08
CA ARG A 169 -14.53 24.59 1.57
C ARG A 169 -13.01 24.78 1.55
N LYS A 170 -12.24 23.70 1.75
CA LYS A 170 -10.77 23.70 1.63
C LYS A 170 -10.26 23.63 0.19
N GLY A 171 -11.16 23.56 -0.78
CA GLY A 171 -10.81 23.49 -2.20
C GLY A 171 -10.43 22.10 -2.70
N VAL A 172 -10.74 21.03 -1.94
CA VAL A 172 -10.56 19.66 -2.43
C VAL A 172 -11.57 19.39 -3.55
N PRO A 173 -11.14 18.97 -4.76
CA PRO A 173 -12.03 18.79 -5.90
C PRO A 173 -12.82 17.47 -5.77
N LEU A 174 -13.96 17.53 -5.10
CA LEU A 174 -14.89 16.40 -4.96
C LEU A 174 -16.04 16.52 -5.96
N ALA A 175 -16.62 15.37 -6.35
CA ALA A 175 -17.89 15.35 -7.07
C ALA A 175 -19.03 15.85 -6.16
N ALA A 176 -20.15 16.26 -6.74
CA ALA A 176 -21.32 16.66 -5.96
C ALA A 176 -21.74 15.54 -4.98
N TRP A 177 -22.23 15.93 -3.80
CA TRP A 177 -22.56 14.96 -2.74
C TRP A 177 -23.56 13.92 -3.19
N GLU A 178 -24.58 14.30 -3.92
CA GLU A 178 -25.66 13.43 -4.41
C GLU A 178 -25.15 12.31 -5.32
N THR A 179 -24.00 12.53 -5.95
CA THR A 179 -23.34 11.56 -6.85
C THR A 179 -22.06 11.00 -6.29
N TYR A 180 -21.71 11.35 -5.03
CA TYR A 180 -20.45 10.91 -4.41
C TYR A 180 -20.54 9.44 -4.00
N PRO A 181 -19.70 8.55 -4.56
CA PRO A 181 -19.78 7.14 -4.28
C PRO A 181 -19.23 6.81 -2.89
N GLN A 182 -19.99 6.02 -2.13
CA GLN A 182 -19.50 5.38 -0.90
C GLN A 182 -18.74 4.11 -1.29
N GLN A 183 -17.47 3.96 -0.86
CA GLN A 183 -16.58 2.94 -1.40
C GLN A 183 -15.77 2.17 -0.36
N GLN A 184 -16.10 2.26 0.92
CA GLN A 184 -15.21 1.74 1.97
C GLN A 184 -13.76 2.19 1.75
N CYS A 185 -13.45 3.42 2.13
CA CYS A 185 -12.16 4.04 1.84
C CYS A 185 -11.03 3.59 2.77
N THR A 186 -11.23 2.61 3.65
CA THR A 186 -10.19 2.07 4.53
C THR A 186 -9.11 1.34 3.74
N CYS A 187 -7.86 1.66 4.02
CA CYS A 187 -6.69 0.91 3.61
C CYS A 187 -5.78 0.70 4.83
N LEU A 188 -5.40 -0.56 5.12
CA LEU A 188 -4.55 -0.83 6.27
C LEU A 188 -3.11 -0.44 5.95
N ASP A 189 -2.53 0.44 6.77
CA ASP A 189 -1.11 0.77 6.69
C ASP A 189 -0.26 -0.40 7.19
N TRP A 190 0.64 -0.88 6.36
CA TRP A 190 1.46 -2.05 6.69
C TRP A 190 2.58 -1.72 7.69
N SER A 191 3.00 -0.44 7.81
CA SER A 191 3.99 -0.01 8.80
C SER A 191 3.34 0.36 10.13
N GLU A 192 2.25 1.11 10.10
CA GLU A 192 1.59 1.62 11.31
C GLU A 192 0.55 0.65 11.90
N ARG A 193 0.14 -0.37 11.12
CA ARG A 193 -0.88 -1.35 11.51
C ARG A 193 -2.24 -0.74 11.85
N GLN A 194 -2.51 0.43 11.30
CA GLN A 194 -3.74 1.19 11.45
C GLN A 194 -4.28 1.58 10.07
N PHE A 195 -5.55 1.92 10.00
CA PHE A 195 -6.15 2.30 8.75
C PHE A 195 -5.83 3.76 8.37
N HIS A 196 -5.65 3.99 7.08
CA HIS A 196 -5.60 5.30 6.45
C HIS A 196 -6.60 5.38 5.29
N ILE A 197 -6.75 6.57 4.70
CA ILE A 197 -7.75 6.84 3.67
C ILE A 197 -7.23 6.36 2.33
N GLY A 198 -7.86 5.33 1.79
CA GLY A 198 -7.54 4.74 0.49
C GLY A 198 -8.50 5.15 -0.63
N LYS A 199 -8.45 4.38 -1.73
CA LYS A 199 -9.33 4.47 -2.89
C LYS A 199 -9.44 5.89 -3.47
N ARG A 200 -10.62 6.25 -4.00
CA ARG A 200 -10.84 7.51 -4.69
C ARG A 200 -10.65 8.72 -3.77
N LEU A 201 -11.14 8.67 -2.54
CA LEU A 201 -10.97 9.76 -1.60
C LEU A 201 -9.49 9.99 -1.29
N GLY A 202 -8.76 8.93 -0.94
CA GLY A 202 -7.33 9.00 -0.67
C GLY A 202 -6.52 9.52 -1.85
N SER A 203 -6.85 9.08 -3.07
CA SER A 203 -6.18 9.56 -4.30
C SER A 203 -6.48 11.03 -4.58
N THR A 204 -7.69 11.48 -4.29
CA THR A 204 -8.06 12.90 -4.47
C THR A 204 -7.35 13.77 -3.46
N LEU A 205 -7.28 13.35 -2.19
CA LEU A 205 -6.56 14.07 -1.13
C LEU A 205 -5.05 14.14 -1.43
N LEU A 206 -4.41 13.03 -1.81
CA LEU A 206 -2.99 13.06 -2.15
C LEU A 206 -2.72 14.03 -3.29
N ARG A 207 -3.51 13.99 -4.36
CA ARG A 207 -3.36 14.88 -5.51
C ARG A 207 -3.52 16.35 -5.09
N PHE A 208 -4.51 16.63 -4.26
CA PHE A 208 -4.70 17.97 -3.70
C PHE A 208 -3.49 18.41 -2.87
N PHE A 209 -2.98 17.57 -1.95
CA PHE A 209 -1.80 17.91 -1.15
C PHE A 209 -0.54 18.14 -1.99
N MET A 210 -0.36 17.37 -3.07
CA MET A 210 0.72 17.58 -4.03
C MET A 210 0.58 18.91 -4.76
N GLN A 211 -0.62 19.27 -5.22
CA GLN A 211 -0.90 20.55 -5.86
C GLN A 211 -0.70 21.75 -4.92
N GLN A 212 -1.01 21.57 -3.64
CA GLN A 212 -0.76 22.59 -2.62
C GLN A 212 0.73 22.70 -2.24
N GLY A 213 1.59 21.80 -2.75
CA GLY A 213 3.01 21.75 -2.41
C GLY A 213 3.30 21.30 -0.97
N TYR A 214 2.45 20.43 -0.40
CA TYR A 214 2.66 19.91 0.95
C TYR A 214 3.70 18.80 0.98
N PHE A 215 3.90 18.10 -0.11
CA PHE A 215 4.89 17.04 -0.27
C PHE A 215 5.73 17.23 -1.52
N ASN A 216 6.99 16.80 -1.44
CA ASN A 216 7.87 16.56 -2.58
C ASN A 216 8.00 15.06 -2.80
N THR A 217 8.09 14.63 -4.05
CA THR A 217 8.41 13.25 -4.42
C THR A 217 9.91 13.04 -4.45
N VAL A 218 10.35 11.83 -4.11
CA VAL A 218 11.74 11.38 -4.32
C VAL A 218 11.78 10.55 -5.59
N ALA A 219 12.71 10.83 -6.49
CA ALA A 219 12.85 10.10 -7.75
C ALA A 219 13.01 8.60 -7.49
N GLU A 220 12.31 7.79 -8.27
CA GLU A 220 12.32 6.33 -8.20
C GLU A 220 12.00 5.73 -6.82
N SER A 221 11.29 6.49 -5.96
CA SER A 221 10.89 6.08 -4.62
C SER A 221 9.41 6.35 -4.39
N ARG A 222 8.82 5.61 -3.44
CA ARG A 222 7.47 5.88 -2.93
C ARG A 222 7.48 6.90 -1.78
N GLU A 223 8.66 7.35 -1.36
CA GLU A 223 8.82 8.34 -0.30
C GLU A 223 8.17 9.68 -0.68
N LEU A 224 7.47 10.26 0.29
CA LEU A 224 6.94 11.61 0.23
C LEU A 224 7.63 12.45 1.32
N VAL A 225 8.37 13.44 0.90
CA VAL A 225 9.04 14.36 1.82
C VAL A 225 8.13 15.53 2.15
N LEU A 226 7.75 15.65 3.41
CA LEU A 226 6.90 16.73 3.88
C LEU A 226 7.64 18.07 3.80
N THR A 227 7.10 19.03 3.05
CA THR A 227 7.65 20.38 2.93
C THR A 227 7.43 21.21 4.20
N HIS A 228 8.08 22.37 4.32
CA HIS A 228 7.79 23.30 5.42
C HIS A 228 6.30 23.71 5.44
N LYS A 229 5.72 24.01 4.26
CA LYS A 229 4.30 24.31 4.11
C LYS A 229 3.43 23.13 4.53
N GLY A 230 3.80 21.92 4.12
CA GLY A 230 3.10 20.70 4.53
C GLY A 230 3.13 20.48 6.04
N LYS A 231 4.29 20.66 6.69
CA LYS A 231 4.40 20.58 8.16
C LYS A 231 3.47 21.58 8.85
N GLN A 232 3.45 22.80 8.37
CA GLN A 232 2.61 23.85 8.91
C GLN A 232 1.11 23.50 8.81
N HIS A 233 0.65 23.06 7.64
CA HIS A 233 -0.77 22.83 7.39
C HIS A 233 -1.28 21.46 7.85
N LEU A 234 -0.46 20.41 7.79
CA LEU A 234 -0.90 19.05 8.15
C LEU A 234 -0.62 18.70 9.61
N LEU A 235 0.48 19.21 10.20
CA LEU A 235 0.87 18.85 11.56
C LEU A 235 0.60 19.95 12.58
N GLN A 236 0.95 21.22 12.27
CA GLN A 236 0.87 22.33 13.25
C GLN A 236 -0.49 22.98 13.28
N GLN A 237 -1.07 23.29 12.12
CA GLN A 237 -2.40 23.92 12.03
C GLN A 237 -3.54 22.91 12.01
N ARG A 238 -3.19 21.62 11.99
CA ARG A 238 -4.11 20.49 11.85
C ARG A 238 -5.13 20.74 10.73
N PHE A 239 -4.93 20.10 9.60
CA PHE A 239 -5.77 20.25 8.41
C PHE A 239 -7.29 20.30 8.68
N ILE A 240 -7.73 19.81 9.81
CA ILE A 240 -9.14 19.69 10.21
C ILE A 240 -9.63 20.90 11.00
N GLN A 241 -8.74 21.69 11.63
CA GLN A 241 -9.14 22.79 12.54
C GLN A 241 -9.32 24.14 11.85
N THR A 242 -8.98 24.28 10.60
CA THR A 242 -9.18 25.47 9.77
C THR A 242 -10.31 25.23 8.79
#